data_f74a9b7ee0d50bd1140f3d5cb51b810a
#
_entry.id   f74a9b7ee0d50bd1140f3d5cb51b810a
#
_cell.length_a   1.000
_cell.length_b   1.000
_cell.length_c   1.000
_cell.angle_alpha   90.00
_cell.angle_beta   90.00
_cell.angle_gamma   90.00
#
_symmetry.space_group_name_H-M   'P 1'
#
loop_
_entity.id
_entity.type
_entity.pdbx_description
1 polymer ?
#
loop_
_entity_poly.entity_id
_entity_poly.type
_entity_poly.pdbx_seq_one_letter_code
_entity_poly.pdbx_strand_id
1 'polypeptide(L)'
;MQKRCILCADPDPELRSNLGFLLAGENCVLEEAAGGATLLTQLRRSTDLVILPQQLPDMSGFDACTALRRQSAAPVLFLLEKADESAKTLSFSVGGDDCLEKPVSCHELAVRVKALLRRYCVYGARPTGLERRLQCGGLEVDTAAGTVWQEGREVPLTELEYRIVLLLASYPNKIFSAENLYESIWEEPYYYSCKNTVMVHIRNIRQKVGSGAICTVWGKGYRMGPSKP
;
A
#
# COMPACT_ATOMS: atom_id res chain seq x y z
N MET A 1 24.96 -1.41 4.38
CA MET A 1 23.52 -1.16 4.08
C MET A 1 22.74 -2.36 4.57
N GLN A 2 21.62 -2.14 5.26
CA GLN A 2 20.76 -3.23 5.73
C GLN A 2 20.06 -3.87 4.53
N LYS A 3 20.03 -5.21 4.45
CA LYS A 3 19.31 -5.93 3.40
C LYS A 3 17.81 -5.78 3.61
N ARG A 4 17.04 -5.58 2.54
CA ARG A 4 15.59 -5.50 2.57
C ARG A 4 14.98 -6.88 2.68
N CYS A 5 14.04 -7.07 3.60
CA CYS A 5 13.38 -8.34 3.83
C CYS A 5 12.06 -8.40 3.10
N ILE A 6 11.92 -9.37 2.20
CA ILE A 6 10.68 -9.66 1.46
C ILE A 6 10.16 -11.00 1.95
N LEU A 7 8.94 -11.02 2.48
CA LEU A 7 8.28 -12.23 2.93
C LEU A 7 7.30 -12.73 1.86
N CYS A 8 7.51 -13.95 1.36
CA CYS A 8 6.72 -14.53 0.28
C CYS A 8 6.06 -15.85 0.72
N ALA A 9 4.75 -15.94 0.54
CA ALA A 9 3.96 -17.13 0.87
C ALA A 9 3.43 -17.88 -0.36
N ASP A 10 3.92 -17.60 -1.57
CA ASP A 10 3.45 -18.30 -2.76
C ASP A 10 3.83 -19.79 -2.70
N PRO A 11 2.92 -20.74 -2.98
CA PRO A 11 3.19 -22.17 -2.92
C PRO A 11 4.15 -22.67 -4.02
N ASP A 12 4.30 -21.91 -5.12
CA ASP A 12 5.17 -22.29 -6.24
C ASP A 12 6.66 -22.11 -5.89
N PRO A 13 7.43 -23.22 -5.73
CA PRO A 13 8.83 -23.14 -5.37
C PRO A 13 9.71 -22.58 -6.50
N GLU A 14 9.32 -22.78 -7.76
CA GLU A 14 10.06 -22.27 -8.91
C GLU A 14 9.96 -20.72 -8.97
N LEU A 15 8.74 -20.21 -8.78
CA LEU A 15 8.50 -18.77 -8.70
C LEU A 15 9.34 -18.14 -7.57
N ARG A 16 9.32 -18.73 -6.37
CA ARG A 16 10.10 -18.21 -5.23
C ARG A 16 11.60 -18.23 -5.50
N SER A 17 12.13 -19.34 -6.03
CA SER A 17 13.56 -19.50 -6.34
C SER A 17 14.02 -18.48 -7.38
N ASN A 18 13.30 -18.36 -8.48
CA ASN A 18 13.62 -17.43 -9.56
C ASN A 18 13.53 -15.96 -9.10
N LEU A 19 12.50 -15.63 -8.31
CA LEU A 19 12.34 -14.30 -7.72
C LEU A 19 13.49 -13.98 -6.76
N GLY A 20 13.85 -14.92 -5.90
CA GLY A 20 15.00 -14.80 -4.98
C GLY A 20 16.31 -14.50 -5.72
N PHE A 21 16.56 -15.21 -6.82
CA PHE A 21 17.72 -14.97 -7.67
C PHE A 21 17.73 -13.57 -8.30
N LEU A 22 16.60 -13.11 -8.85
CA LEU A 22 16.46 -11.79 -9.47
C LEU A 22 16.61 -10.65 -8.47
N LEU A 23 16.22 -10.87 -7.20
CA LEU A 23 16.27 -9.86 -6.15
C LEU A 23 17.58 -9.85 -5.37
N ALA A 24 18.38 -10.92 -5.43
CA ALA A 24 19.67 -11.03 -4.71
C ALA A 24 20.66 -9.91 -5.10
N GLY A 25 20.66 -9.48 -6.37
CA GLY A 25 21.48 -8.37 -6.86
C GLY A 25 21.06 -6.98 -6.35
N GLU A 26 19.87 -6.87 -5.74
CA GLU A 26 19.26 -5.59 -5.33
C GLU A 26 19.32 -5.37 -3.80
N ASN A 27 20.22 -6.05 -3.12
CA ASN A 27 20.34 -6.01 -1.66
C ASN A 27 19.04 -6.42 -0.93
N CYS A 28 18.30 -7.39 -1.49
CA CYS A 28 17.09 -7.95 -0.94
C CYS A 28 17.33 -9.39 -0.45
N VAL A 29 16.56 -9.83 0.54
CA VAL A 29 16.48 -11.22 0.99
C VAL A 29 15.02 -11.64 0.89
N LEU A 30 14.77 -12.77 0.22
CA LEU A 30 13.47 -13.41 0.18
C LEU A 30 13.39 -14.41 1.33
N GLU A 31 12.45 -14.20 2.27
CA GLU A 31 12.05 -15.16 3.28
C GLU A 31 10.78 -15.87 2.83
N GLU A 32 10.71 -17.19 3.00
CA GLU A 32 9.61 -18.01 2.53
C GLU A 32 8.70 -18.41 3.70
N ALA A 33 7.39 -18.33 3.50
CA ALA A 33 6.39 -18.83 4.43
C ALA A 33 5.60 -19.98 3.78
N ALA A 34 5.37 -21.04 4.52
CA ALA A 34 4.65 -22.21 4.02
C ALA A 34 3.13 -22.02 3.93
N GLY A 35 2.59 -20.98 4.55
CA GLY A 35 1.18 -20.65 4.59
C GLY A 35 0.93 -19.36 5.35
N GLY A 36 -0.34 -18.98 5.49
CA GLY A 36 -0.75 -17.74 6.12
C GLY A 36 -0.40 -17.67 7.61
N ALA A 37 -0.62 -18.75 8.36
CA ALA A 37 -0.24 -18.81 9.77
C ALA A 37 1.26 -18.63 9.97
N THR A 38 2.08 -19.29 9.14
CA THR A 38 3.55 -19.15 9.17
C THR A 38 3.96 -17.74 8.78
N LEU A 39 3.35 -17.17 7.75
CA LEU A 39 3.60 -15.78 7.33
C LEU A 39 3.35 -14.80 8.48
N LEU A 40 2.22 -14.91 9.17
CA LEU A 40 1.87 -14.02 10.27
C LEU A 40 2.83 -14.14 11.46
N THR A 41 3.38 -15.33 11.73
CA THR A 41 4.38 -15.54 12.80
C THR A 41 5.77 -15.06 12.40
N GLN A 42 6.13 -15.13 11.13
CA GLN A 42 7.42 -14.65 10.60
C GLN A 42 7.43 -13.14 10.36
N LEU A 43 6.26 -12.50 10.33
CA LEU A 43 6.13 -11.06 10.10
C LEU A 43 6.88 -10.28 11.18
N ARG A 44 7.81 -9.41 10.76
CA ARG A 44 8.63 -8.58 11.65
C ARG A 44 8.43 -7.10 11.31
N ARG A 45 8.80 -6.22 12.25
CA ARG A 45 8.87 -4.77 11.97
C ARG A 45 9.86 -4.41 10.87
N SER A 46 10.83 -5.29 10.59
CA SER A 46 11.82 -5.14 9.53
C SER A 46 11.40 -5.80 8.22
N THR A 47 10.18 -6.30 8.09
CA THR A 47 9.63 -6.79 6.82
C THR A 47 9.30 -5.60 5.94
N ASP A 48 9.99 -5.49 4.79
CA ASP A 48 9.88 -4.36 3.88
C ASP A 48 8.79 -4.55 2.81
N LEU A 49 8.39 -5.80 2.52
CA LEU A 49 7.33 -6.13 1.57
C LEU A 49 6.81 -7.55 1.80
N VAL A 50 5.53 -7.77 1.53
CA VAL A 50 4.91 -9.09 1.59
C VAL A 50 4.31 -9.44 0.24
N ILE A 51 4.52 -10.69 -0.22
CA ILE A 51 3.91 -11.24 -1.43
C ILE A 51 2.92 -12.32 -1.00
N LEU A 52 1.66 -12.14 -1.38
CA LEU A 52 0.54 -13.02 -1.00
C LEU A 52 -0.18 -13.56 -2.24
N PRO A 53 -0.32 -14.88 -2.39
CA PRO A 53 -1.22 -15.45 -3.38
C PRO A 53 -2.67 -15.27 -2.94
N GLN A 54 -3.61 -15.43 -3.87
CA GLN A 54 -5.04 -15.39 -3.57
C GLN A 54 -5.45 -16.52 -2.61
N GLN A 55 -4.85 -17.70 -2.74
CA GLN A 55 -5.10 -18.86 -1.89
C GLN A 55 -3.79 -19.37 -1.26
N LEU A 56 -3.85 -19.69 0.01
CA LEU A 56 -2.80 -20.35 0.77
C LEU A 56 -3.31 -21.73 1.24
N PRO A 57 -2.43 -22.66 1.61
CA PRO A 57 -2.86 -23.98 2.05
C PRO A 57 -3.80 -24.01 3.24
N ASP A 58 -3.71 -23.02 4.12
CA ASP A 58 -4.38 -22.93 5.42
C ASP A 58 -5.41 -21.79 5.52
N MET A 59 -5.38 -20.81 4.63
CA MET A 59 -6.35 -19.70 4.63
C MET A 59 -6.37 -18.97 3.28
N SER A 60 -7.34 -18.07 3.10
CA SER A 60 -7.33 -17.15 1.96
C SER A 60 -6.23 -16.08 2.15
N GLY A 61 -5.57 -15.68 1.04
CA GLY A 61 -4.61 -14.57 1.08
C GLY A 61 -5.24 -13.25 1.53
N PHE A 62 -6.53 -13.05 1.28
CA PHE A 62 -7.27 -11.87 1.73
C PHE A 62 -7.44 -11.85 3.26
N ASP A 63 -7.71 -13.01 3.87
CA ASP A 63 -7.79 -13.13 5.33
C ASP A 63 -6.41 -12.94 5.97
N ALA A 64 -5.36 -13.52 5.35
CA ALA A 64 -3.99 -13.32 5.78
C ALA A 64 -3.60 -11.83 5.74
N CYS A 65 -3.97 -11.10 4.67
CA CYS A 65 -3.73 -9.66 4.56
C CYS A 65 -4.48 -8.87 5.63
N THR A 66 -5.75 -9.19 5.86
CA THR A 66 -6.56 -8.54 6.91
C THR A 66 -5.92 -8.73 8.30
N ALA A 67 -5.42 -9.93 8.60
CA ALA A 67 -4.72 -10.20 9.85
C ALA A 67 -3.35 -9.50 9.93
N LEU A 68 -2.60 -9.45 8.81
CA LEU A 68 -1.34 -8.76 8.68
C LEU A 68 -1.50 -7.26 8.98
N ARG A 69 -2.55 -6.62 8.47
CA ARG A 69 -2.81 -5.18 8.67
C ARG A 69 -3.04 -4.76 10.11
N ARG A 70 -3.35 -5.70 11.00
CA ARG A 70 -3.41 -5.44 12.45
C ARG A 70 -2.02 -5.27 13.08
N GLN A 71 -0.96 -5.72 12.39
CA GLN A 71 0.39 -5.80 12.94
C GLN A 71 1.43 -5.01 12.12
N SER A 72 1.16 -4.76 10.83
CA SER A 72 2.13 -4.17 9.91
C SER A 72 1.48 -3.31 8.82
N ALA A 73 2.14 -2.22 8.48
CA ALA A 73 1.85 -1.38 7.33
C ALA A 73 2.73 -1.70 6.11
N ALA A 74 3.57 -2.74 6.17
CA ALA A 74 4.42 -3.15 5.06
C ALA A 74 3.60 -3.34 3.77
N PRO A 75 4.07 -2.91 2.60
CA PRO A 75 3.37 -3.07 1.35
C PRO A 75 3.09 -4.55 1.04
N VAL A 76 1.89 -4.82 0.51
CA VAL A 76 1.43 -6.15 0.13
C VAL A 76 1.17 -6.19 -1.36
N LEU A 77 1.87 -7.09 -2.06
CA LEU A 77 1.63 -7.42 -3.47
C LEU A 77 0.86 -8.73 -3.56
N PHE A 78 -0.34 -8.68 -4.13
CA PHE A 78 -1.14 -9.87 -4.37
C PHE A 78 -0.80 -10.56 -5.69
N LEU A 79 -0.76 -11.89 -5.68
CA LEU A 79 -0.75 -12.73 -6.88
C LEU A 79 -2.12 -13.39 -7.01
N LEU A 80 -2.93 -12.93 -7.96
CA LEU A 80 -4.31 -13.37 -8.17
C LEU A 80 -4.36 -14.44 -9.24
N GLU A 81 -5.16 -15.49 -9.04
CA GLU A 81 -5.39 -16.53 -10.07
C GLU A 81 -6.14 -15.97 -11.29
N LYS A 82 -7.03 -15.01 -11.04
CA LYS A 82 -7.73 -14.20 -12.03
C LYS A 82 -7.91 -12.79 -11.51
N ALA A 83 -7.35 -11.84 -12.21
CA ALA A 83 -7.42 -10.43 -11.83
C ALA A 83 -8.67 -9.75 -12.41
N ASP A 84 -9.86 -10.33 -12.19
CA ASP A 84 -11.10 -9.64 -12.50
C ASP A 84 -11.34 -8.44 -11.55
N GLU A 85 -12.33 -7.62 -11.87
CA GLU A 85 -12.59 -6.38 -11.14
C GLU A 85 -12.95 -6.64 -9.67
N SER A 86 -13.61 -7.76 -9.39
CA SER A 86 -13.98 -8.16 -8.02
C SER A 86 -12.76 -8.56 -7.19
N ALA A 87 -11.88 -9.40 -7.73
CA ALA A 87 -10.66 -9.83 -7.05
C ALA A 87 -9.70 -8.66 -6.81
N LYS A 88 -9.53 -7.76 -7.80
CA LYS A 88 -8.76 -6.52 -7.63
C LYS A 88 -9.34 -5.62 -6.56
N THR A 89 -10.64 -5.36 -6.60
CA THR A 89 -11.33 -4.54 -5.60
C THR A 89 -11.18 -5.14 -4.21
N LEU A 90 -11.32 -6.46 -4.07
CA LEU A 90 -11.15 -7.13 -2.79
C LEU A 90 -9.71 -7.03 -2.28
N SER A 91 -8.70 -7.27 -3.14
CA SER A 91 -7.28 -7.17 -2.75
C SER A 91 -6.94 -5.81 -2.16
N PHE A 92 -7.40 -4.72 -2.79
CA PHE A 92 -7.20 -3.36 -2.27
C PHE A 92 -8.07 -3.06 -1.03
N SER A 93 -9.28 -3.62 -0.96
CA SER A 93 -10.17 -3.41 0.19
C SER A 93 -9.62 -3.99 1.49
N VAL A 94 -8.91 -5.12 1.41
CA VAL A 94 -8.24 -5.73 2.57
C VAL A 94 -6.89 -5.11 2.89
N GLY A 95 -6.46 -4.11 2.11
CA GLY A 95 -5.24 -3.34 2.34
C GLY A 95 -4.04 -3.76 1.50
N GLY A 96 -4.25 -4.45 0.37
CA GLY A 96 -3.22 -4.67 -0.64
C GLY A 96 -2.80 -3.37 -1.32
N ASP A 97 -1.55 -3.29 -1.75
CA ASP A 97 -0.95 -2.11 -2.36
C ASP A 97 -0.82 -2.25 -3.89
N ASP A 98 -0.69 -3.48 -4.38
CA ASP A 98 -0.69 -3.81 -5.82
C ASP A 98 -1.15 -5.25 -6.02
N CYS A 99 -1.50 -5.61 -7.26
CA CYS A 99 -1.85 -6.99 -7.60
C CYS A 99 -1.41 -7.34 -9.03
N LEU A 100 -1.01 -8.60 -9.23
CA LEU A 100 -0.67 -9.19 -10.51
C LEU A 100 -1.50 -10.45 -10.73
N GLU A 101 -1.80 -10.75 -12.00
CA GLU A 101 -2.49 -11.97 -12.40
C GLU A 101 -1.51 -13.08 -12.74
N LYS A 102 -1.78 -14.29 -12.28
CA LYS A 102 -1.05 -15.49 -12.70
C LYS A 102 -1.58 -16.02 -14.06
N PRO A 103 -0.72 -16.55 -14.93
CA PRO A 103 0.73 -16.72 -14.73
C PRO A 103 1.50 -15.40 -14.86
N VAL A 104 2.35 -15.10 -13.89
CA VAL A 104 3.20 -13.90 -13.87
C VAL A 104 4.65 -14.26 -14.18
N SER A 105 5.29 -13.49 -15.05
CA SER A 105 6.72 -13.66 -15.28
C SER A 105 7.52 -13.22 -14.06
N CYS A 106 8.58 -13.95 -13.69
CA CYS A 106 9.43 -13.56 -12.56
C CYS A 106 10.06 -12.18 -12.78
N HIS A 107 10.29 -11.77 -14.04
CA HIS A 107 10.80 -10.46 -14.36
C HIS A 107 9.77 -9.35 -14.04
N GLU A 108 8.52 -9.51 -14.45
CA GLU A 108 7.44 -8.57 -14.13
C GLU A 108 7.23 -8.45 -12.61
N LEU A 109 7.19 -9.61 -11.92
CA LEU A 109 7.08 -9.65 -10.46
C LEU A 109 8.24 -8.90 -9.80
N ALA A 110 9.49 -9.11 -10.24
CA ALA A 110 10.65 -8.41 -9.71
C ALA A 110 10.57 -6.89 -9.97
N VAL A 111 10.09 -6.45 -11.13
CA VAL A 111 9.87 -5.03 -11.44
C VAL A 111 8.85 -4.39 -10.48
N ARG A 112 7.73 -5.08 -10.22
CA ARG A 112 6.69 -4.60 -9.28
C ARG A 112 7.20 -4.55 -7.85
N VAL A 113 7.89 -5.59 -7.40
CA VAL A 113 8.55 -5.62 -6.08
C VAL A 113 9.51 -4.45 -5.92
N LYS A 114 10.38 -4.20 -6.90
CA LYS A 114 11.31 -3.05 -6.88
C LYS A 114 10.58 -1.72 -6.84
N ALA A 115 9.49 -1.57 -7.59
CA ALA A 115 8.69 -0.35 -7.59
C ALA A 115 8.05 -0.10 -6.21
N LEU A 116 7.45 -1.13 -5.59
CA LEU A 116 6.88 -1.03 -4.25
C LEU A 116 7.95 -0.72 -3.20
N LEU A 117 9.08 -1.41 -3.21
CA LEU A 117 10.20 -1.14 -2.30
C LEU A 117 10.78 0.27 -2.47
N ARG A 118 10.88 0.76 -3.71
CA ARG A 118 11.31 2.14 -3.97
C ARG A 118 10.32 3.14 -3.39
N ARG A 119 9.02 2.94 -3.62
CA ARG A 119 7.95 3.79 -3.06
C ARG A 119 8.03 3.82 -1.53
N TYR A 120 8.14 2.65 -0.91
CA TYR A 120 8.18 2.50 0.55
C TYR A 120 9.48 3.04 1.17
N CYS A 121 10.66 2.73 0.59
CA CYS A 121 11.94 3.02 1.22
C CYS A 121 12.60 4.33 0.75
N VAL A 122 12.31 4.82 -0.47
CA VAL A 122 12.99 5.97 -1.04
C VAL A 122 12.10 7.21 -1.02
N TYR A 123 10.81 7.06 -1.29
CA TYR A 123 9.85 8.17 -1.28
C TYR A 123 9.09 8.31 0.05
N GLY A 124 9.22 7.37 0.98
CA GLY A 124 9.02 7.60 2.41
C GLY A 124 10.06 8.58 3.00
N ALA A 125 11.12 8.91 2.24
CA ALA A 125 12.00 10.04 2.47
C ALA A 125 11.34 11.32 1.91
N ARG A 126 10.59 11.96 2.76
CA ARG A 126 10.07 13.33 2.84
C ARG A 126 10.22 14.24 1.62
N PRO A 127 9.16 14.90 1.17
CA PRO A 127 9.29 16.12 0.38
C PRO A 127 10.12 17.14 1.18
N THR A 128 11.32 17.45 0.71
CA THR A 128 12.15 18.51 1.26
C THR A 128 11.40 19.83 1.07
N GLY A 129 11.03 20.48 2.18
CA GLY A 129 10.36 21.79 2.17
C GLY A 129 8.95 21.83 2.76
N LEU A 130 8.37 20.70 3.19
CA LEU A 130 7.11 20.71 3.95
C LEU A 130 7.36 21.04 5.42
N GLU A 131 6.41 21.75 6.03
CA GLU A 131 6.38 21.89 7.48
C GLU A 131 6.42 20.51 8.14
N ARG A 132 7.12 20.40 9.26
CA ARG A 132 7.27 19.14 10.00
C ARG A 132 5.94 18.52 10.40
N ARG A 133 4.91 19.37 10.60
CA ARG A 133 3.56 18.97 10.96
C ARG A 133 2.55 19.75 10.14
N LEU A 134 1.66 19.03 9.47
CA LEU A 134 0.54 19.61 8.73
C LEU A 134 -0.75 19.34 9.52
N GLN A 135 -1.55 20.38 9.72
CA GLN A 135 -2.86 20.25 10.34
C GLN A 135 -3.96 20.58 9.34
N CYS A 136 -4.75 19.60 8.97
CA CYS A 136 -5.88 19.79 8.05
C CYS A 136 -6.88 18.63 8.12
N GLY A 137 -8.14 18.93 7.84
CA GLY A 137 -9.20 17.92 7.86
C GLY A 137 -9.41 17.24 9.22
N GLY A 138 -9.02 17.88 10.33
CA GLY A 138 -9.04 17.29 11.66
C GLY A 138 -7.92 16.26 11.92
N LEU A 139 -6.91 16.22 11.04
CA LEU A 139 -5.75 15.36 11.14
C LEU A 139 -4.48 16.18 11.39
N GLU A 140 -3.55 15.60 12.12
CA GLU A 140 -2.17 16.06 12.25
C GLU A 140 -1.27 15.05 11.53
N VAL A 141 -0.56 15.49 10.48
CA VAL A 141 0.36 14.66 9.70
C VAL A 141 1.78 15.01 10.10
N ASP A 142 2.49 14.13 10.79
CA ASP A 142 3.93 14.29 11.09
C ASP A 142 4.72 13.78 9.87
N THR A 143 5.19 14.73 9.07
CA THR A 143 5.98 14.42 7.86
C THR A 143 7.35 13.86 8.21
N ALA A 144 7.83 14.09 9.44
CA ALA A 144 9.10 13.62 9.92
C ALA A 144 9.05 12.16 10.38
N ALA A 145 7.98 11.78 11.05
CA ALA A 145 7.77 10.42 11.52
C ALA A 145 7.05 9.53 10.48
N GLY A 146 6.38 10.13 9.47
CA GLY A 146 5.54 9.39 8.52
C GLY A 146 4.25 8.89 9.17
N THR A 147 3.72 9.61 10.16
CA THR A 147 2.55 9.20 10.94
C THR A 147 1.42 10.21 10.82
N VAL A 148 0.20 9.73 11.00
CA VAL A 148 -1.01 10.55 11.03
C VAL A 148 -1.68 10.38 12.38
N TRP A 149 -2.09 11.50 12.97
CA TRP A 149 -2.75 11.56 14.25
C TRP A 149 -4.12 12.22 14.14
N GLN A 150 -5.06 11.73 14.91
CA GLN A 150 -6.39 12.31 15.03
C GLN A 150 -6.80 12.33 16.51
N GLU A 151 -7.17 13.51 17.02
CA GLU A 151 -7.58 13.69 18.42
C GLU A 151 -6.55 13.09 19.42
N GLY A 152 -5.25 13.24 19.13
CA GLY A 152 -4.15 12.74 19.96
C GLY A 152 -3.87 11.24 19.87
N ARG A 153 -4.53 10.51 18.97
CA ARG A 153 -4.31 9.08 18.73
C ARG A 153 -3.70 8.86 17.36
N GLU A 154 -2.70 8.00 17.28
CA GLU A 154 -2.13 7.59 16.00
C GLU A 154 -3.12 6.75 15.20
N VAL A 155 -3.28 7.07 13.90
CA VAL A 155 -4.13 6.35 12.98
C VAL A 155 -3.25 5.40 12.14
N PRO A 156 -3.47 4.08 12.20
CA PRO A 156 -2.67 3.12 11.46
C PRO A 156 -3.05 3.15 9.97
N LEU A 157 -2.31 3.90 9.17
CA LEU A 157 -2.45 3.95 7.72
C LEU A 157 -1.43 3.03 7.05
N THR A 158 -1.81 2.44 5.91
CA THR A 158 -0.81 1.82 5.02
C THR A 158 0.02 2.91 4.36
N GLU A 159 1.13 2.55 3.74
CA GLU A 159 2.00 3.52 3.07
C GLU A 159 1.27 4.29 1.97
N LEU A 160 0.47 3.62 1.13
CA LEU A 160 -0.32 4.29 0.10
C LEU A 160 -1.39 5.21 0.68
N GLU A 161 -2.06 4.79 1.74
CA GLU A 161 -3.03 5.63 2.44
C GLU A 161 -2.37 6.87 3.04
N TYR A 162 -1.20 6.71 3.68
CA TYR A 162 -0.40 7.81 4.20
C TYR A 162 -0.01 8.78 3.08
N ARG A 163 0.52 8.28 1.95
CA ARG A 163 0.91 9.12 0.80
C ARG A 163 -0.27 9.89 0.21
N ILE A 164 -1.45 9.28 0.14
CA ILE A 164 -2.67 9.98 -0.30
C ILE A 164 -3.02 11.10 0.67
N VAL A 165 -3.02 10.82 1.98
CA VAL A 165 -3.32 11.82 3.01
C VAL A 165 -2.28 12.94 2.96
N LEU A 166 -0.99 12.63 2.88
CA LEU A 166 0.10 13.60 2.79
C LEU A 166 -0.04 14.50 1.55
N LEU A 167 -0.33 13.94 0.39
CA LEU A 167 -0.53 14.71 -0.84
C LEU A 167 -1.70 15.68 -0.71
N LEU A 168 -2.84 15.20 -0.21
CA LEU A 168 -4.02 16.04 -0.01
C LEU A 168 -3.78 17.11 1.07
N ALA A 169 -3.09 16.75 2.16
CA ALA A 169 -2.74 17.65 3.25
C ALA A 169 -1.75 18.74 2.85
N SER A 170 -0.83 18.42 1.96
CA SER A 170 0.13 19.38 1.41
C SER A 170 -0.53 20.43 0.53
N TYR A 171 -1.72 20.15 -0.01
CA TYR A 171 -2.47 21.07 -0.88
C TYR A 171 -3.96 21.10 -0.48
N PRO A 172 -4.32 21.60 0.72
CA PRO A 172 -5.65 21.39 1.30
C PRO A 172 -6.80 22.00 0.50
N ASN A 173 -6.52 23.05 -0.29
CA ASN A 173 -7.52 23.71 -1.13
C ASN A 173 -7.58 23.18 -2.58
N LYS A 174 -6.64 22.30 -2.96
CA LYS A 174 -6.57 21.74 -4.31
C LYS A 174 -7.48 20.52 -4.42
N ILE A 175 -8.21 20.43 -5.53
CA ILE A 175 -8.97 19.25 -5.91
C ILE A 175 -8.07 18.39 -6.80
N PHE A 176 -7.91 17.14 -6.43
CA PHE A 176 -7.19 16.13 -7.21
C PHE A 176 -8.21 15.22 -7.88
N SER A 177 -8.14 15.07 -9.20
CA SER A 177 -8.91 14.04 -9.90
C SER A 177 -8.44 12.63 -9.47
N ALA A 178 -9.23 11.59 -9.73
CA ALA A 178 -8.79 10.21 -9.50
C ALA A 178 -7.54 9.89 -10.31
N GLU A 179 -7.45 10.42 -11.54
CA GLU A 179 -6.27 10.32 -12.40
C GLU A 179 -5.05 10.96 -11.76
N ASN A 180 -5.14 12.23 -11.34
CA ASN A 180 -4.02 12.92 -10.70
C ASN A 180 -3.56 12.24 -9.40
N LEU A 181 -4.51 11.73 -8.60
CA LEU A 181 -4.15 10.95 -7.41
C LEU A 181 -3.42 9.67 -7.79
N TYR A 182 -3.95 8.93 -8.76
CA TYR A 182 -3.35 7.67 -9.19
C TYR A 182 -1.92 7.90 -9.69
N GLU A 183 -1.74 8.78 -10.67
CA GLU A 183 -0.43 9.07 -11.25
C GLU A 183 0.58 9.61 -10.22
N SER A 184 0.12 10.47 -9.29
CA SER A 184 1.00 11.02 -8.25
C SER A 184 1.41 9.98 -7.19
N ILE A 185 0.57 9.00 -6.89
CA ILE A 185 0.80 8.03 -5.82
C ILE A 185 1.40 6.73 -6.35
N TRP A 186 0.88 6.21 -7.48
CA TRP A 186 1.37 4.98 -8.09
C TRP A 186 2.52 5.20 -9.06
N GLU A 187 2.70 6.45 -9.55
CA GLU A 187 3.75 6.83 -10.52
C GLU A 187 3.64 6.04 -11.84
N GLU A 188 2.42 5.66 -12.19
CA GLU A 188 2.06 4.90 -13.37
C GLU A 188 0.98 5.64 -14.16
N PRO A 189 0.90 5.46 -15.49
CA PRO A 189 -0.18 6.04 -16.29
C PRO A 189 -1.55 5.56 -15.79
N TYR A 190 -2.51 6.48 -15.73
CA TYR A 190 -3.86 6.17 -15.34
C TYR A 190 -4.63 5.50 -16.48
N TYR A 191 -5.26 4.37 -16.17
CA TYR A 191 -6.23 3.71 -17.04
C TYR A 191 -7.61 3.69 -16.38
N TYR A 192 -8.67 3.54 -17.17
CA TYR A 192 -10.04 3.55 -16.63
C TYR A 192 -10.25 2.49 -15.52
N SER A 193 -9.59 1.34 -15.61
CA SER A 193 -9.60 0.30 -14.58
C SER A 193 -8.99 0.74 -13.24
N CYS A 194 -8.14 1.76 -13.21
CA CYS A 194 -7.50 2.26 -12.00
C CYS A 194 -8.42 3.12 -11.13
N LYS A 195 -9.57 3.55 -11.66
CA LYS A 195 -10.53 4.40 -10.92
C LYS A 195 -11.00 3.74 -9.63
N ASN A 196 -11.29 2.45 -9.67
CA ASN A 196 -11.73 1.69 -8.50
C ASN A 196 -10.65 1.60 -7.44
N THR A 197 -9.38 1.49 -7.81
CA THR A 197 -8.24 1.47 -6.89
C THR A 197 -8.22 2.73 -6.02
N VAL A 198 -8.29 3.92 -6.63
CA VAL A 198 -8.32 5.19 -5.88
C VAL A 198 -9.54 5.26 -4.96
N MET A 199 -10.72 4.88 -5.47
CA MET A 199 -11.96 4.92 -4.67
C MET A 199 -11.89 4.04 -3.44
N VAL A 200 -11.30 2.83 -3.56
CA VAL A 200 -11.14 1.89 -2.46
C VAL A 200 -10.20 2.44 -1.40
N HIS A 201 -9.04 2.98 -1.78
CA HIS A 201 -8.11 3.59 -0.82
C HIS A 201 -8.73 4.80 -0.11
N ILE A 202 -9.44 5.67 -0.82
CA ILE A 202 -10.18 6.79 -0.20
C ILE A 202 -11.23 6.28 0.80
N ARG A 203 -11.95 5.20 0.47
CA ARG A 203 -12.90 4.57 1.38
C ARG A 203 -12.21 4.02 2.64
N ASN A 204 -11.11 3.30 2.47
CA ASN A 204 -10.34 2.74 3.58
C ASN A 204 -9.80 3.84 4.51
N ILE A 205 -9.24 4.91 3.94
CA ILE A 205 -8.81 6.08 4.72
C ILE A 205 -9.98 6.65 5.53
N ARG A 206 -11.14 6.89 4.88
CA ARG A 206 -12.33 7.42 5.55
C ARG A 206 -12.86 6.54 6.68
N GLN A 207 -12.72 5.22 6.57
CA GLN A 207 -13.07 4.29 7.65
C GLN A 207 -12.16 4.48 8.87
N LYS A 208 -10.90 4.86 8.67
CA LYS A 208 -9.90 5.05 9.73
C LYS A 208 -9.94 6.44 10.35
N VAL A 209 -10.15 7.49 9.52
CA VAL A 209 -10.08 8.90 9.95
C VAL A 209 -11.43 9.63 9.92
N GLY A 210 -12.50 8.94 9.57
CA GLY A 210 -13.82 9.54 9.41
C GLY A 210 -14.05 10.19 8.04
N SER A 211 -15.31 10.26 7.62
CA SER A 211 -15.71 10.72 6.29
C SER A 211 -15.45 12.22 6.03
N GLY A 212 -15.30 13.02 7.09
CA GLY A 212 -15.07 14.46 6.99
C GLY A 212 -13.64 14.86 6.62
N ALA A 213 -12.65 13.97 6.85
CA ALA A 213 -11.24 14.27 6.61
C ALA A 213 -10.90 14.45 5.12
N ILE A 214 -11.56 13.68 4.24
CA ILE A 214 -11.41 13.80 2.78
C ILE A 214 -12.79 14.01 2.17
N CYS A 215 -12.97 15.13 1.47
CA CYS A 215 -14.21 15.47 0.79
C CYS A 215 -14.19 15.01 -0.67
N THR A 216 -15.31 14.45 -1.14
CA THR A 216 -15.56 14.23 -2.57
C THR A 216 -16.14 15.51 -3.18
N VAL A 217 -15.52 15.97 -4.25
CA VAL A 217 -16.07 17.05 -5.08
C VAL A 217 -16.64 16.41 -6.35
N TRP A 218 -17.95 16.30 -6.40
CA TRP A 218 -18.66 15.59 -7.47
C TRP A 218 -18.22 16.04 -8.87
N GLY A 219 -17.92 15.06 -9.72
CA GLY A 219 -17.45 15.30 -11.09
C GLY A 219 -16.01 15.83 -11.20
N LYS A 220 -15.32 16.12 -10.08
CA LYS A 220 -13.96 16.71 -10.09
C LYS A 220 -12.91 15.87 -9.37
N GLY A 221 -13.27 15.17 -8.28
CA GLY A 221 -12.31 14.35 -7.53
C GLY A 221 -12.37 14.53 -6.01
N TYR A 222 -11.21 14.62 -5.38
CA TYR A 222 -11.05 14.61 -3.92
C TYR A 222 -10.20 15.78 -3.45
N ARG A 223 -10.48 16.27 -2.28
CA ARG A 223 -9.66 17.26 -1.56
C ARG A 223 -9.67 17.02 -0.07
N MET A 224 -8.76 17.63 0.64
CA MET A 224 -8.79 17.62 2.09
C MET A 224 -10.04 18.31 2.63
N GLY A 225 -10.62 17.78 3.69
CA GLY A 225 -11.73 18.41 4.39
C GLY A 225 -11.31 19.73 5.05
N PRO A 226 -12.25 20.59 5.42
CA PRO A 226 -11.94 21.80 6.20
C PRO A 226 -11.38 21.39 7.56
N SER A 227 -10.45 22.16 8.08
CA SER A 227 -10.06 22.03 9.48
C SER A 227 -11.32 22.29 10.35
N LYS A 228 -11.54 21.44 11.35
CA LYS A 228 -12.58 21.78 12.35
C LYS A 228 -12.18 23.08 13.04
N PRO A 229 -13.11 24.00 13.25
CA PRO A 229 -12.83 25.25 13.97
C PRO A 229 -12.36 24.99 15.41
#